data_6099e6a7342b5634fb44b237ebd96c2c
#
_entry.id   6099e6a7342b5634fb44b237ebd96c2c
#
_cell.length_a   1.000
_cell.length_b   1.000
_cell.length_c   1.000
_cell.angle_alpha   90.00
_cell.angle_beta   90.00
_cell.angle_gamma   90.00
#
_symmetry.space_group_name_H-M   'P 1'
#
loop_
_entity.id
_entity.type
_entity.pdbx_description
1 polymer ?
#
loop_
_entity_poly.entity_id
_entity_poly.type
_entity_poly.pdbx_seq_one_letter_code
_entity_poly.pdbx_strand_id
1 'polypeptide(L)'
;DANCMTLGEVWVGGAKGYTDVIGVTLGTGVGGGILTGGRLLEGARGLGGELGHYRTHALDGIPCTCGATGCWERYAATTALVRAAQEKDPAWKDGRAIFAAAEAGNETVLALLDAWTDEIAQGLAGMVHIFNPQLILIGGGVSAQQKLLIEPIAAKVRASVMPAFAEGLEIRAAQLHNDAGMVGAVYYFRQQHGEA
;
A
#
# COMPACT_ATOMS: atom_id res chain seq x y z
N ASP A 1 -11.89 -3.68 -3.46
CA ASP A 1 -10.84 -4.74 -3.38
C ASP A 1 -9.93 -4.54 -2.18
N ALA A 2 -9.41 -3.33 -1.96
CA ALA A 2 -8.51 -3.07 -0.84
C ALA A 2 -9.23 -3.12 0.53
N ASN A 3 -10.47 -2.68 0.62
CA ASN A 3 -11.31 -2.87 1.80
C ASN A 3 -11.49 -4.36 2.12
N CYS A 4 -11.81 -5.17 1.13
CA CYS A 4 -11.93 -6.61 1.32
C CYS A 4 -10.59 -7.25 1.68
N MET A 5 -9.48 -6.85 1.04
CA MET A 5 -8.15 -7.32 1.42
C MET A 5 -7.88 -7.04 2.90
N THR A 6 -8.10 -5.81 3.35
CA THR A 6 -7.88 -5.42 4.75
C THR A 6 -8.75 -6.23 5.72
N LEU A 7 -10.04 -6.41 5.40
CA LEU A 7 -10.95 -7.21 6.22
C LEU A 7 -10.58 -8.70 6.27
N GLY A 8 -10.14 -9.27 5.15
CA GLY A 8 -9.67 -10.66 5.10
C GLY A 8 -8.46 -10.87 6.02
N GLU A 9 -7.49 -9.96 5.93
CA GLU A 9 -6.29 -10.00 6.76
C GLU A 9 -6.60 -9.80 8.26
N VAL A 10 -7.59 -9.00 8.60
CA VAL A 10 -8.07 -8.81 9.98
C VAL A 10 -8.78 -10.07 10.50
N TRP A 11 -9.57 -10.73 9.66
CA TRP A 11 -10.31 -11.92 10.08
C TRP A 11 -9.43 -13.13 10.31
N VAL A 12 -8.62 -13.51 9.32
CA VAL A 12 -7.84 -14.77 9.34
C VAL A 12 -6.39 -14.63 8.90
N GLY A 13 -5.91 -13.43 8.58
CA GLY A 13 -4.58 -13.17 8.05
C GLY A 13 -3.65 -12.46 9.02
N GLY A 14 -2.73 -11.68 8.46
CA GLY A 14 -1.63 -11.01 9.17
C GLY A 14 -2.03 -9.87 10.09
N ALA A 15 -3.30 -9.42 10.03
CA ALA A 15 -3.84 -8.37 10.90
C ALA A 15 -4.78 -8.89 11.99
N LYS A 16 -4.83 -10.20 12.20
CA LYS A 16 -5.68 -10.78 13.25
C LYS A 16 -5.31 -10.23 14.62
N GLY A 17 -6.31 -9.68 15.33
CA GLY A 17 -6.16 -9.09 16.66
C GLY A 17 -5.82 -7.60 16.68
N TYR A 18 -5.56 -6.96 15.53
CA TYR A 18 -5.40 -5.52 15.41
C TYR A 18 -6.75 -4.84 15.19
N THR A 19 -6.90 -3.65 15.76
CA THR A 19 -8.13 -2.83 15.64
C THR A 19 -7.94 -1.60 14.77
N ASP A 20 -6.70 -1.14 14.59
CA ASP A 20 -6.35 0.05 13.85
C ASP A 20 -5.31 -0.31 12.79
N VAL A 21 -5.80 -0.55 11.57
CA VAL A 21 -5.03 -1.12 10.45
C VAL A 21 -5.24 -0.30 9.20
N ILE A 22 -4.17 -0.05 8.47
CA ILE A 22 -4.24 0.45 7.10
C ILE A 22 -3.77 -0.66 6.16
N GLY A 23 -4.65 -1.13 5.29
CA GLY A 23 -4.31 -1.99 4.18
C GLY A 23 -4.07 -1.17 2.92
N VAL A 24 -2.96 -1.39 2.24
CA VAL A 24 -2.62 -0.74 0.97
C VAL A 24 -2.32 -1.80 -0.08
N THR A 25 -2.94 -1.71 -1.24
CA THR A 25 -2.63 -2.56 -2.38
C THR A 25 -1.81 -1.81 -3.42
N LEU A 26 -0.64 -2.33 -3.77
CA LEU A 26 0.25 -1.79 -4.80
C LEU A 26 0.12 -2.66 -6.08
N GLY A 27 -0.59 -2.14 -7.06
CA GLY A 27 -0.89 -2.83 -8.31
C GLY A 27 -0.92 -1.87 -9.50
N THR A 28 -1.93 -2.01 -10.36
CA THR A 28 -2.20 -1.06 -11.46
C THR A 28 -2.42 0.35 -10.91
N GLY A 29 -3.07 0.45 -9.77
CA GLY A 29 -3.23 1.66 -8.96
C GLY A 29 -2.79 1.43 -7.54
N VAL A 30 -3.19 2.34 -6.65
CA VAL A 30 -3.04 2.23 -5.21
C VAL A 30 -4.42 2.19 -4.57
N GLY A 31 -4.81 1.03 -4.04
CA GLY A 31 -6.03 0.88 -3.26
C GLY A 31 -5.76 1.01 -1.76
N GLY A 32 -6.78 1.42 -1.01
CA GLY A 32 -6.70 1.55 0.44
C GLY A 32 -7.90 0.97 1.17
N GLY A 33 -7.66 0.40 2.34
CA GLY A 33 -8.68 0.01 3.30
C GLY A 33 -8.25 0.43 4.70
N ILE A 34 -9.10 1.12 5.43
CA ILE A 34 -8.79 1.65 6.75
C ILE A 34 -9.72 1.00 7.77
N LEU A 35 -9.13 0.33 8.75
CA LEU A 35 -9.84 -0.13 9.94
C LEU A 35 -9.47 0.79 11.10
N THR A 36 -10.45 1.28 11.83
CA THR A 36 -10.24 2.07 13.05
C THR A 36 -11.23 1.65 14.13
N GLY A 37 -10.71 1.39 15.34
CA GLY A 37 -11.51 0.83 16.43
C GLY A 37 -12.22 -0.48 16.05
N GLY A 38 -11.61 -1.32 15.23
CA GLY A 38 -12.16 -2.60 14.76
C GLY A 38 -13.22 -2.49 13.67
N ARG A 39 -13.46 -1.30 13.11
CA ARG A 39 -14.48 -1.07 12.07
C ARG A 39 -13.88 -0.48 10.81
N LEU A 40 -14.37 -0.94 9.66
CA LEU A 40 -13.99 -0.38 8.37
C LEU A 40 -14.46 1.07 8.25
N LEU A 41 -13.59 1.96 7.83
CA LEU A 41 -13.89 3.36 7.52
C LEU A 41 -14.55 3.46 6.14
N GLU A 42 -15.87 3.35 6.08
CA GLU A 42 -16.60 3.44 4.81
C GLU A 42 -16.87 4.89 4.38
N GLY A 43 -16.88 5.82 5.33
CA GLY A 43 -17.27 7.21 5.09
C GLY A 43 -18.76 7.37 4.87
N ALA A 44 -19.20 8.60 4.63
CA ALA A 44 -20.63 8.93 4.56
C ALA A 44 -21.38 8.29 3.38
N ARG A 45 -20.67 7.82 2.34
CA ARG A 45 -21.26 7.29 1.10
C ARG A 45 -20.59 5.99 0.65
N GLY A 46 -19.89 5.28 1.52
CA GLY A 46 -19.15 4.07 1.17
C GLY A 46 -17.91 4.29 0.31
N LEU A 47 -17.39 5.51 0.25
CA LEU A 47 -16.23 5.89 -0.58
C LEU A 47 -14.99 6.18 0.27
N GLY A 48 -14.97 5.78 1.54
CA GLY A 48 -13.81 5.93 2.40
C GLY A 48 -12.67 5.00 1.97
N GLY A 49 -11.42 5.44 2.18
CA GLY A 49 -10.26 4.60 1.89
C GLY A 49 -9.66 4.76 0.50
N GLU A 50 -10.10 5.73 -0.31
CA GLU A 50 -9.53 6.05 -1.63
C GLU A 50 -8.13 6.68 -1.51
N LEU A 51 -7.21 5.97 -0.85
CA LEU A 51 -5.90 6.47 -0.45
C LEU A 51 -5.01 6.85 -1.63
N GLY A 52 -5.14 6.15 -2.75
CA GLY A 52 -4.37 6.44 -3.97
C GLY A 52 -4.63 7.83 -4.55
N HIS A 53 -5.79 8.43 -4.25
CA HIS A 53 -6.21 9.69 -4.85
C HIS A 53 -5.94 10.93 -4.00
N TYR A 54 -5.40 10.79 -2.77
CA TYR A 54 -4.91 11.98 -2.09
C TYR A 54 -3.60 12.49 -2.74
N ARG A 55 -3.37 13.80 -2.67
CA ARG A 55 -2.27 14.42 -3.41
C ARG A 55 -1.00 14.44 -2.58
N THR A 56 0.04 13.75 -3.05
CA THR A 56 1.42 13.88 -2.55
C THR A 56 2.21 14.93 -3.32
N HIS A 57 1.82 15.20 -4.58
CA HIS A 57 2.48 16.15 -5.48
C HIS A 57 1.47 17.22 -5.92
N ALA A 58 1.19 18.18 -5.04
CA ALA A 58 0.19 19.22 -5.28
C ALA A 58 0.60 20.21 -6.38
N LEU A 59 1.90 20.45 -6.55
CA LEU A 59 2.48 21.30 -7.59
C LEU A 59 3.19 20.41 -8.60
N ASP A 60 3.03 20.70 -9.89
CA ASP A 60 3.70 20.03 -11.02
C ASP A 60 3.52 18.51 -11.08
N GLY A 61 2.44 18.00 -10.48
CA GLY A 61 2.14 16.59 -10.43
C GLY A 61 1.67 15.99 -11.77
N ILE A 62 1.77 14.67 -11.87
CA ILE A 62 1.28 13.91 -13.05
C ILE A 62 -0.26 13.89 -13.03
N PRO A 63 -0.93 14.11 -14.19
CA PRO A 63 -2.38 13.97 -14.30
C PRO A 63 -2.84 12.56 -13.90
N CYS A 64 -3.95 12.49 -13.16
CA CYS A 64 -4.57 11.24 -12.72
C CYS A 64 -5.89 10.99 -13.46
N THR A 65 -6.25 9.72 -13.62
CA THR A 65 -7.51 9.29 -14.25
C THR A 65 -8.75 9.74 -13.47
N CYS A 66 -8.62 10.07 -12.19
CA CYS A 66 -9.71 10.65 -11.38
C CYS A 66 -10.03 12.11 -11.73
N GLY A 67 -9.30 12.73 -12.67
CA GLY A 67 -9.45 14.14 -13.06
C GLY A 67 -8.58 15.11 -12.25
N ALA A 68 -7.90 14.65 -11.20
CA ALA A 68 -6.97 15.47 -10.42
C ALA A 68 -5.53 15.36 -10.95
N THR A 69 -4.61 16.13 -10.33
CA THR A 69 -3.18 16.09 -10.63
C THR A 69 -2.41 15.82 -9.35
N GLY A 70 -1.36 15.00 -9.43
CA GLY A 70 -0.46 14.73 -8.30
C GLY A 70 -0.97 13.72 -7.28
N CYS A 71 -1.93 12.86 -7.66
CA CYS A 71 -2.38 11.76 -6.81
C CYS A 71 -1.25 10.79 -6.50
N TRP A 72 -1.19 10.31 -5.27
CA TRP A 72 -0.19 9.37 -4.79
C TRP A 72 -0.04 8.12 -5.67
N GLU A 73 -1.15 7.59 -6.16
CA GLU A 73 -1.17 6.46 -7.10
C GLU A 73 -0.24 6.64 -8.30
N ARG A 74 -0.12 7.86 -8.81
CA ARG A 74 0.71 8.15 -10.00
C ARG A 74 2.20 7.97 -9.78
N TYR A 75 2.61 7.85 -8.50
CA TYR A 75 4.01 7.71 -8.05
C TYR A 75 4.24 6.37 -7.35
N ALA A 76 3.29 5.92 -6.53
CA ALA A 76 3.44 4.75 -5.67
C ALA A 76 2.91 3.43 -6.28
N ALA A 77 2.07 3.46 -7.32
CA ALA A 77 1.60 2.24 -7.97
C ALA A 77 2.74 1.44 -8.62
N THR A 78 2.59 0.12 -8.74
CA THR A 78 3.54 -0.73 -9.49
C THR A 78 3.67 -0.27 -10.95
N THR A 79 2.59 0.24 -11.55
CA THR A 79 2.64 0.82 -12.90
C THR A 79 3.52 2.07 -12.99
N ALA A 80 3.65 2.84 -11.92
CA ALA A 80 4.57 3.98 -11.88
C ALA A 80 6.03 3.51 -11.90
N LEU A 81 6.37 2.48 -11.11
CA LEU A 81 7.69 1.85 -11.14
C LEU A 81 8.00 1.29 -12.54
N VAL A 82 7.08 0.54 -13.14
CA VAL A 82 7.27 -0.05 -14.47
C VAL A 82 7.49 1.05 -15.53
N ARG A 83 6.72 2.13 -15.49
CA ARG A 83 6.91 3.27 -16.40
C ARG A 83 8.32 3.87 -16.27
N ALA A 84 8.77 4.16 -15.05
CA ALA A 84 10.08 4.72 -14.80
C ALA A 84 11.23 3.76 -15.21
N ALA A 85 11.02 2.46 -15.04
CA ALA A 85 11.98 1.44 -15.44
C ALA A 85 12.08 1.33 -16.97
N GLN A 86 10.96 1.31 -17.68
CA GLN A 86 10.92 1.24 -19.16
C GLN A 86 11.54 2.46 -19.85
N GLU A 87 11.54 3.63 -19.21
CA GLU A 87 12.26 4.81 -19.69
C GLU A 87 13.79 4.61 -19.69
N LYS A 88 14.31 3.69 -18.86
CA LYS A 88 15.73 3.35 -18.78
C LYS A 88 16.08 2.14 -19.65
N ASP A 89 15.25 1.08 -19.59
CA ASP A 89 15.43 -0.13 -20.40
C ASP A 89 14.06 -0.77 -20.69
N PRO A 90 13.65 -0.89 -21.96
CA PRO A 90 12.39 -1.55 -22.35
C PRO A 90 12.27 -3.01 -21.92
N ALA A 91 13.38 -3.68 -21.57
CA ALA A 91 13.35 -5.05 -21.05
C ALA A 91 12.70 -5.15 -19.66
N TRP A 92 12.67 -4.06 -18.89
CA TRP A 92 12.04 -4.00 -17.56
C TRP A 92 10.53 -3.70 -17.68
N LYS A 93 9.84 -4.59 -18.36
CA LYS A 93 8.43 -4.42 -18.78
C LYS A 93 7.39 -4.70 -17.71
N ASP A 94 7.76 -5.31 -16.60
CA ASP A 94 6.88 -5.66 -15.50
C ASP A 94 7.66 -5.77 -14.17
N GLY A 95 6.92 -5.88 -13.06
CA GLY A 95 7.52 -5.99 -11.74
C GLY A 95 8.46 -7.18 -11.59
N ARG A 96 8.18 -8.32 -12.23
CA ARG A 96 9.05 -9.51 -12.15
C ARG A 96 10.41 -9.26 -12.76
N ALA A 97 10.44 -8.66 -13.96
CA ALA A 97 11.70 -8.30 -14.63
C ALA A 97 12.51 -7.30 -13.83
N ILE A 98 11.84 -6.31 -13.22
CA ILE A 98 12.47 -5.29 -12.38
C ILE A 98 13.09 -5.93 -11.12
N PHE A 99 12.33 -6.70 -10.36
CA PHE A 99 12.84 -7.33 -9.14
C PHE A 99 13.92 -8.37 -9.43
N ALA A 100 13.83 -9.13 -10.52
CA ALA A 100 14.88 -10.05 -10.94
C ALA A 100 16.19 -9.31 -11.26
N ALA A 101 16.13 -8.15 -11.93
CA ALA A 101 17.30 -7.32 -12.19
C ALA A 101 17.89 -6.73 -10.89
N ALA A 102 17.05 -6.34 -9.94
CA ALA A 102 17.52 -5.88 -8.63
C ALA A 102 18.22 -6.98 -7.83
N GLU A 103 17.67 -8.20 -7.82
CA GLU A 103 18.27 -9.37 -7.18
C GLU A 103 19.62 -9.73 -7.82
N ALA A 104 19.78 -9.48 -9.12
CA ALA A 104 21.05 -9.61 -9.84
C ALA A 104 22.04 -8.46 -9.56
N GLY A 105 21.67 -7.48 -8.73
CA GLY A 105 22.55 -6.37 -8.34
C GLY A 105 22.60 -5.23 -9.35
N ASN A 106 21.61 -5.08 -10.24
CA ASN A 106 21.57 -3.96 -11.18
C ASN A 106 21.39 -2.63 -10.45
N GLU A 107 22.44 -1.80 -10.43
CA GLU A 107 22.48 -0.54 -9.69
C GLU A 107 21.42 0.46 -10.14
N THR A 108 21.11 0.52 -11.43
CA THR A 108 20.06 1.41 -11.97
C THR A 108 18.69 1.01 -11.43
N VAL A 109 18.40 -0.29 -11.40
CA VAL A 109 17.13 -0.80 -10.87
C VAL A 109 17.05 -0.63 -9.36
N LEU A 110 18.14 -0.84 -8.63
CA LEU A 110 18.20 -0.61 -7.18
C LEU A 110 17.92 0.86 -6.86
N ALA A 111 18.48 1.81 -7.61
CA ALA A 111 18.20 3.24 -7.46
C ALA A 111 16.74 3.59 -7.78
N LEU A 112 16.13 2.95 -8.80
CA LEU A 112 14.70 3.11 -9.12
C LEU A 112 13.79 2.58 -8.00
N LEU A 113 14.12 1.42 -7.43
CA LEU A 113 13.38 0.86 -6.30
C LEU A 113 13.51 1.72 -5.04
N ASP A 114 14.68 2.28 -4.80
CA ASP A 114 14.90 3.18 -3.68
C ASP A 114 14.03 4.44 -3.80
N ALA A 115 14.06 5.12 -4.95
CA ALA A 115 13.20 6.28 -5.22
C ALA A 115 11.69 5.93 -5.15
N TRP A 116 11.30 4.76 -5.67
CA TRP A 116 9.90 4.34 -5.62
C TRP A 116 9.43 4.02 -4.20
N THR A 117 10.28 3.41 -3.37
CA THR A 117 9.95 3.17 -1.96
C THR A 117 9.89 4.47 -1.14
N ASP A 118 10.60 5.54 -1.54
CA ASP A 118 10.43 6.88 -0.97
C ASP A 118 9.04 7.43 -1.25
N GLU A 119 8.55 7.33 -2.49
CA GLU A 119 7.21 7.77 -2.86
C GLU A 119 6.12 7.03 -2.07
N ILE A 120 6.29 5.71 -1.88
CA ILE A 120 5.37 4.92 -1.06
C ILE A 120 5.44 5.39 0.40
N ALA A 121 6.62 5.54 0.95
CA ALA A 121 6.82 5.91 2.35
C ALA A 121 6.27 7.30 2.68
N GLN A 122 6.44 8.28 1.80
CA GLN A 122 5.87 9.63 1.98
C GLN A 122 4.35 9.59 2.10
N GLY A 123 3.68 8.82 1.23
CA GLY A 123 2.25 8.66 1.32
C GLY A 123 1.80 7.99 2.62
N LEU A 124 2.47 6.91 2.99
CA LEU A 124 2.17 6.18 4.22
C LEU A 124 2.42 7.04 5.48
N ALA A 125 3.48 7.85 5.49
CA ALA A 125 3.78 8.73 6.62
C ALA A 125 2.66 9.74 6.88
N GLY A 126 2.05 10.31 5.83
CA GLY A 126 0.87 11.15 5.97
C GLY A 126 -0.29 10.42 6.63
N MET A 127 -0.54 9.17 6.23
CA MET A 127 -1.61 8.34 6.80
C MET A 127 -1.33 7.97 8.25
N VAL A 128 -0.07 7.68 8.60
CA VAL A 128 0.34 7.42 9.98
C VAL A 128 0.00 8.60 10.88
N HIS A 129 0.27 9.83 10.46
CA HIS A 129 -0.04 11.02 11.23
C HIS A 129 -1.56 11.29 11.37
N ILE A 130 -2.38 10.85 10.39
CA ILE A 130 -3.83 11.07 10.41
C ILE A 130 -4.55 9.99 11.22
N PHE A 131 -4.19 8.71 11.04
CA PHE A 131 -4.93 7.58 11.57
C PHE A 131 -4.26 6.89 12.74
N ASN A 132 -2.97 7.12 12.97
CA ASN A 132 -2.17 6.49 14.03
C ASN A 132 -2.39 4.95 14.09
N PRO A 133 -2.17 4.21 13.00
CA PRO A 133 -2.46 2.79 12.96
C PRO A 133 -1.46 1.98 13.79
N GLN A 134 -1.89 0.82 14.28
CA GLN A 134 -1.02 -0.19 14.87
C GLN A 134 -0.22 -0.93 13.79
N LEU A 135 -0.85 -1.16 12.63
CA LEU A 135 -0.31 -1.97 11.55
C LEU A 135 -0.63 -1.38 10.18
N ILE A 136 0.37 -1.36 9.31
CA ILE A 136 0.18 -1.15 7.88
C ILE A 136 0.46 -2.48 7.16
N LEU A 137 -0.50 -2.95 6.36
CA LEU A 137 -0.35 -4.10 5.48
C LEU A 137 -0.17 -3.67 4.04
N ILE A 138 0.86 -4.17 3.40
CA ILE A 138 1.14 -3.94 1.98
C ILE A 138 0.80 -5.20 1.21
N GLY A 139 -0.24 -5.10 0.39
CA GLY A 139 -0.70 -6.14 -0.54
C GLY A 139 -0.40 -5.79 -2.01
N GLY A 140 -0.88 -6.64 -2.91
CA GLY A 140 -0.66 -6.50 -4.35
C GLY A 140 0.44 -7.43 -4.86
N GLY A 141 0.62 -7.48 -6.18
CA GLY A 141 1.48 -8.46 -6.84
C GLY A 141 2.97 -8.41 -6.48
N VAL A 142 3.43 -7.30 -5.89
CA VAL A 142 4.83 -7.08 -5.51
C VAL A 142 5.09 -7.27 -4.01
N SER A 143 4.06 -7.52 -3.21
CA SER A 143 4.15 -7.54 -1.74
C SER A 143 5.01 -8.67 -1.16
N ALA A 144 5.31 -9.72 -1.94
CA ALA A 144 6.20 -10.80 -1.52
C ALA A 144 7.67 -10.37 -1.39
N GLN A 145 8.04 -9.20 -1.89
CA GLN A 145 9.42 -8.69 -1.92
C GLN A 145 9.82 -8.06 -0.57
N GLN A 146 10.16 -8.90 0.41
CA GLN A 146 10.48 -8.44 1.77
C GLN A 146 11.66 -7.47 1.79
N LYS A 147 12.85 -7.91 1.33
CA LYS A 147 14.09 -7.13 1.43
C LYS A 147 14.13 -5.91 0.49
N LEU A 148 13.53 -6.03 -0.69
CA LEU A 148 13.60 -4.99 -1.71
C LEU A 148 12.41 -4.02 -1.67
N LEU A 149 11.37 -4.32 -0.88
CA LEU A 149 10.16 -3.50 -0.80
C LEU A 149 9.75 -3.23 0.65
N ILE A 150 9.36 -4.25 1.40
CA ILE A 150 8.73 -4.07 2.71
C ILE A 150 9.70 -3.46 3.73
N GLU A 151 10.90 -3.99 3.83
CA GLU A 151 11.92 -3.50 4.78
C GLU A 151 12.33 -2.04 4.49
N PRO A 152 12.64 -1.64 3.22
CA PRO A 152 12.91 -0.25 2.90
C PRO A 152 11.75 0.69 3.19
N ILE A 153 10.51 0.32 2.83
CA ILE A 153 9.32 1.12 3.14
C ILE A 153 9.20 1.31 4.65
N ALA A 154 9.31 0.23 5.43
CA ALA A 154 9.18 0.29 6.88
C ALA A 154 10.25 1.20 7.52
N ALA A 155 11.50 1.13 7.05
CA ALA A 155 12.58 1.99 7.52
C ALA A 155 12.31 3.47 7.18
N LYS A 156 11.92 3.76 5.94
CA LYS A 156 11.65 5.12 5.45
C LYS A 156 10.43 5.75 6.13
N VAL A 157 9.34 4.99 6.33
CA VAL A 157 8.16 5.48 7.07
C VAL A 157 8.55 5.85 8.50
N ARG A 158 9.25 4.95 9.22
CA ARG A 158 9.67 5.23 10.61
C ARG A 158 10.58 6.44 10.71
N ALA A 159 11.44 6.68 9.72
CA ALA A 159 12.31 7.85 9.65
C ALA A 159 11.54 9.15 9.32
N SER A 160 10.38 9.05 8.69
CA SER A 160 9.60 10.20 8.19
C SER A 160 8.48 10.65 9.16
N VAL A 161 8.14 9.84 10.15
CA VAL A 161 7.08 10.17 11.11
C VAL A 161 7.66 10.68 12.42
N MET A 162 6.87 11.42 13.20
CA MET A 162 7.28 11.84 14.55
C MET A 162 7.55 10.58 15.41
N PRO A 163 8.59 10.59 16.27
CA PRO A 163 9.03 9.41 17.03
C PRO A 163 7.91 8.68 17.78
N ALA A 164 6.98 9.41 18.37
CA ALA A 164 5.84 8.84 19.09
C ALA A 164 4.90 8.01 18.19
N PHE A 165 4.84 8.29 16.89
CA PHE A 165 4.05 7.50 15.92
C PHE A 165 4.80 6.28 15.38
N ALA A 166 6.13 6.30 15.45
CA ALA A 166 6.95 5.15 15.06
C ALA A 166 6.95 4.04 16.12
N GLU A 167 6.70 4.41 17.38
CA GLU A 167 6.66 3.47 18.49
C GLU A 167 5.48 2.51 18.35
N GLY A 168 5.76 1.20 18.30
CA GLY A 168 4.74 0.15 18.13
C GLY A 168 4.14 0.05 16.72
N LEU A 169 4.47 0.93 15.78
CA LEU A 169 4.01 0.82 14.40
C LEU A 169 4.66 -0.38 13.69
N GLU A 170 3.83 -1.26 13.17
CA GLU A 170 4.26 -2.38 12.35
C GLU A 170 3.93 -2.16 10.87
N ILE A 171 4.83 -2.58 9.98
CA ILE A 171 4.63 -2.53 8.53
C ILE A 171 5.02 -3.90 7.99
N ARG A 172 4.08 -4.59 7.36
CA ARG A 172 4.24 -5.98 6.91
C ARG A 172 3.61 -6.21 5.54
N ALA A 173 4.02 -7.28 4.86
CA ALA A 173 3.29 -7.80 3.72
C ALA A 173 1.97 -8.45 4.15
N ALA A 174 0.93 -8.32 3.32
CA ALA A 174 -0.31 -9.08 3.43
C ALA A 174 -0.02 -10.58 3.26
N GLN A 175 -0.74 -11.44 4.00
CA GLN A 175 -0.47 -12.88 4.08
C GLN A 175 -1.40 -13.72 3.20
N LEU A 176 -2.63 -13.26 2.97
CA LEU A 176 -3.64 -14.03 2.23
C LEU A 176 -3.50 -13.91 0.70
N HIS A 177 -2.56 -13.10 0.22
CA HIS A 177 -2.28 -12.92 -1.20
C HIS A 177 -3.57 -12.68 -2.03
N ASN A 178 -3.78 -13.46 -3.09
CA ASN A 178 -4.94 -13.32 -3.97
C ASN A 178 -6.28 -13.72 -3.32
N ASP A 179 -6.25 -14.46 -2.23
CA ASP A 179 -7.47 -14.92 -1.55
C ASP A 179 -8.04 -13.85 -0.60
N ALA A 180 -7.23 -12.84 -0.25
CA ALA A 180 -7.60 -11.80 0.71
C ALA A 180 -8.92 -11.10 0.37
N GLY A 181 -9.13 -10.77 -0.91
CA GLY A 181 -10.35 -10.11 -1.37
C GLY A 181 -11.60 -10.96 -1.18
N MET A 182 -11.55 -12.25 -1.56
CA MET A 182 -12.67 -13.17 -1.39
C MET A 182 -12.99 -13.43 0.08
N VAL A 183 -11.97 -13.69 0.88
CA VAL A 183 -12.08 -13.91 2.34
C VAL A 183 -12.69 -12.69 3.01
N GLY A 184 -12.21 -11.50 2.68
CA GLY A 184 -12.74 -10.25 3.24
C GLY A 184 -14.17 -9.94 2.83
N ALA A 185 -14.56 -10.24 1.60
CA ALA A 185 -15.95 -10.08 1.14
C ALA A 185 -16.91 -10.97 1.94
N VAL A 186 -16.52 -12.23 2.20
CA VAL A 186 -17.29 -13.15 3.05
C VAL A 186 -17.37 -12.61 4.48
N TYR A 187 -16.27 -12.12 5.03
CA TYR A 187 -16.25 -11.55 6.39
C TYR A 187 -17.13 -10.32 6.48
N TYR A 188 -17.06 -9.40 5.51
CA TYR A 188 -17.92 -8.22 5.46
C TYR A 188 -19.41 -8.60 5.41
N PHE A 189 -19.77 -9.57 4.56
CA PHE A 189 -21.15 -10.09 4.50
C PHE A 189 -21.61 -10.62 5.85
N ARG A 190 -20.81 -11.42 6.53
CA ARG A 190 -21.13 -11.97 7.87
C ARG A 190 -21.33 -10.86 8.91
N GLN A 191 -20.46 -9.84 8.90
CA GLN A 191 -20.62 -8.68 9.81
C GLN A 191 -21.96 -7.96 9.61
N GLN A 192 -22.38 -7.79 8.36
CA GLN A 192 -23.65 -7.11 8.04
C GLN A 192 -24.87 -7.93 8.46
N HIS A 193 -24.76 -9.26 8.58
CA HIS A 193 -25.86 -10.16 8.93
C HIS A 193 -25.77 -10.70 10.37
N GLY A 194 -24.84 -10.19 11.18
CA GLY A 194 -24.71 -10.59 12.60
C GLY A 194 -24.14 -12.00 12.81
N GLU A 195 -23.40 -12.53 11.84
CA GLU A 195 -22.79 -13.88 11.87
C GLU A 195 -21.27 -13.86 12.11
N ALA A 196 -20.69 -12.71 12.45
CA ALA A 196 -19.24 -12.53 12.61
C ALA A 196 -18.76 -12.85 14.03
#